data_60b53e760f4f2406aa99d2d650b93cae
#
_entry.id   60b53e760f4f2406aa99d2d650b93cae
#
_cell.length_a   1.000
_cell.length_b   1.000
_cell.length_c   1.000
_cell.angle_alpha   90.00
_cell.angle_beta   90.00
_cell.angle_gamma   90.00
#
_symmetry.space_group_name_H-M   'P 1'
#
loop_
_entity.id
_entity.type
_entity.pdbx_description
1 polymer ?
#
loop_
_entity_poly.entity_id
_entity_poly.type
_entity_poly.pdbx_seq_one_letter_code
_entity_poly.pdbx_strand_id
1 'polypeptide(L)'
;MAKISLKECRLLNRVRKLESRIGILTELCELRAAHEDAKAAEKFAPRETALRRELADKEFACLPREELERIIIEHRQQAERQKAQKLQYDALVAGMALNQEQQELLTSGLQRRLERIEAEVRRELDALPAPSAESGAQAAERADTDKRIEELRAASQAEAETKKAALRQSYAQKLDKLNAKKSAAEEKLRGIAANEMDAELEEGVALDVDGLKMHFGGVKAVDGLSFKVHEGEIFGLIGPNGAGKTTVFNCITQFYKPTAGKLLFRGRGGKVIDLTREHVHDVILHGIVRTFQNVEVVREMSVLENLLVAGHRQFSSGLFSSALHLPKLAAEEEVVKARAMKVLEFMGLTAYGDHLAFGLPYGVLKKIEIARTLMCSPRLIILDEPAAGLNDTETAELAGIIRRIRDEYNCTILLVEHDMGLVMDVCDNICAIAFGKLLAYGTPAEIQKDEGVQQAYLGADDEEAE
;
A
#
# COMPACT_ATOMS: atom_id res chain seq x y z
N MET A 1 -25.25 11.07 26.35
CA MET A 1 -23.79 11.03 26.11
C MET A 1 -23.39 9.57 25.99
N ALA A 2 -23.44 9.02 24.79
CA ALA A 2 -22.89 7.69 24.53
C ALA A 2 -21.40 7.85 24.27
N LYS A 3 -20.58 7.55 25.27
CA LYS A 3 -19.15 7.36 25.09
C LYS A 3 -19.00 6.13 24.18
N ILE A 4 -18.33 6.26 23.00
CA ILE A 4 -17.76 5.06 22.39
C ILE A 4 -16.95 4.42 23.50
N SER A 5 -17.47 3.32 23.99
CA SER A 5 -16.90 2.74 25.18
C SER A 5 -15.50 2.29 24.80
N LEU A 6 -14.55 2.46 25.71
CA LEU A 6 -13.19 1.89 25.59
C LEU A 6 -13.22 0.43 25.09
N LYS A 7 -14.35 -0.24 25.26
CA LYS A 7 -14.69 -1.58 24.83
C LYS A 7 -14.90 -1.69 23.31
N GLU A 8 -15.52 -0.69 22.71
CA GLU A 8 -15.78 -0.63 21.25
C GLU A 8 -14.51 -0.33 20.45
N CYS A 9 -13.71 0.64 20.89
CA CYS A 9 -12.36 0.89 20.31
C CYS A 9 -11.46 -0.35 20.42
N ARG A 10 -11.52 -1.09 21.54
CA ARG A 10 -10.79 -2.35 21.70
C ARG A 10 -11.27 -3.43 20.74
N LEU A 11 -12.58 -3.51 20.45
CA LEU A 11 -13.15 -4.47 19.51
C LEU A 11 -12.82 -4.12 18.05
N LEU A 12 -12.92 -2.87 17.65
CA LEU A 12 -12.53 -2.39 16.31
C LEU A 12 -11.04 -2.67 16.03
N ASN A 13 -10.18 -2.36 16.98
CA ASN A 13 -8.76 -2.70 16.87
C ASN A 13 -8.52 -4.22 16.80
N ARG A 14 -9.38 -5.02 17.45
CA ARG A 14 -9.31 -6.48 17.39
C ARG A 14 -9.71 -7.01 16.02
N VAL A 15 -10.77 -6.49 15.41
CA VAL A 15 -11.22 -6.85 14.04
C VAL A 15 -10.11 -6.54 13.04
N ARG A 16 -9.55 -5.33 13.03
CA ARG A 16 -8.45 -4.94 12.14
C ARG A 16 -7.22 -5.83 12.29
N LYS A 17 -6.83 -6.15 13.55
CA LYS A 17 -5.72 -7.08 13.80
C LYS A 17 -5.99 -8.47 13.21
N LEU A 18 -7.24 -8.91 13.22
CA LEU A 18 -7.62 -10.20 12.67
C LEU A 18 -7.60 -10.17 11.14
N GLU A 19 -8.08 -9.10 10.50
CA GLU A 19 -8.03 -8.91 9.04
C GLU A 19 -6.59 -8.93 8.49
N SER A 20 -5.70 -8.15 9.10
CA SER A 20 -4.28 -8.14 8.74
C SER A 20 -3.64 -9.54 8.88
N ARG A 21 -3.95 -10.27 9.97
CA ARG A 21 -3.45 -11.63 10.18
C ARG A 21 -3.97 -12.65 9.17
N ILE A 22 -5.19 -12.49 8.72
CA ILE A 22 -5.80 -13.35 7.68
C ILE A 22 -5.07 -13.15 6.36
N GLY A 23 -4.85 -11.89 5.93
CA GLY A 23 -4.11 -11.57 4.71
C GLY A 23 -2.70 -12.16 4.70
N ILE A 24 -1.92 -11.92 5.76
CA ILE A 24 -0.55 -12.45 5.91
C ILE A 24 -0.51 -13.98 5.87
N LEU A 25 -1.47 -14.66 6.54
CA LEU A 25 -1.50 -16.13 6.54
C LEU A 25 -1.85 -16.72 5.18
N THR A 26 -2.69 -16.05 4.40
CA THR A 26 -3.02 -16.48 3.03
C THR A 26 -1.78 -16.41 2.15
N GLU A 27 -1.07 -15.29 2.18
CA GLU A 27 0.15 -15.07 1.42
C GLU A 27 1.29 -16.04 1.80
N LEU A 28 1.49 -16.28 3.10
CA LEU A 28 2.45 -17.26 3.61
C LEU A 28 2.12 -18.71 3.18
N CYS A 29 0.83 -19.04 3.05
CA CYS A 29 0.43 -20.36 2.57
C CYS A 29 0.86 -20.58 1.13
N GLU A 30 0.66 -19.57 0.26
CA GLU A 30 1.04 -19.65 -1.16
C GLU A 30 2.57 -19.71 -1.33
N LEU A 31 3.32 -18.88 -0.61
CA LEU A 31 4.79 -18.87 -0.64
C LEU A 31 5.39 -20.19 -0.17
N ARG A 32 4.85 -20.80 0.89
CA ARG A 32 5.33 -22.09 1.39
C ARG A 32 4.96 -23.26 0.47
N ALA A 33 3.80 -23.18 -0.19
CA ALA A 33 3.43 -24.19 -1.19
C ALA A 33 4.40 -24.16 -2.38
N ALA A 34 4.77 -23.00 -2.88
CA ALA A 34 5.77 -22.84 -3.93
C ALA A 34 7.17 -23.31 -3.51
N HIS A 35 7.54 -23.14 -2.25
CA HIS A 35 8.81 -23.62 -1.72
C HIS A 35 8.92 -25.17 -1.67
N GLU A 36 7.82 -25.89 -1.39
CA GLU A 36 7.83 -27.36 -1.42
C GLU A 36 8.02 -27.91 -2.84
N ASP A 37 7.55 -27.21 -3.88
CA ASP A 37 7.84 -27.58 -5.28
C ASP A 37 9.33 -27.45 -5.60
N ALA A 38 9.95 -26.33 -5.18
CA ALA A 38 11.38 -26.11 -5.39
C ALA A 38 12.25 -27.16 -4.67
N LYS A 39 11.88 -27.53 -3.43
CA LYS A 39 12.56 -28.59 -2.68
C LYS A 39 12.43 -29.97 -3.32
N ALA A 40 11.25 -30.28 -3.87
CA ALA A 40 11.05 -31.56 -4.56
C ALA A 40 11.93 -31.67 -5.80
N ALA A 41 12.03 -30.60 -6.59
CA ALA A 41 12.92 -30.50 -7.73
C ALA A 41 14.40 -30.63 -7.32
N GLU A 42 14.84 -29.96 -6.26
CA GLU A 42 16.22 -30.03 -5.75
C GLU A 42 16.59 -31.44 -5.25
N LYS A 43 15.67 -32.13 -4.61
CA LYS A 43 15.89 -33.53 -4.12
C LYS A 43 15.94 -34.56 -5.25
N PHE A 44 15.22 -34.29 -6.34
CA PHE A 44 15.13 -35.17 -7.50
C PHE A 44 16.35 -35.06 -8.44
N ALA A 45 16.82 -33.84 -8.69
CA ALA A 45 17.89 -33.55 -9.67
C ALA A 45 19.18 -34.36 -9.48
N PRO A 46 19.72 -34.62 -8.27
CA PRO A 46 20.92 -35.42 -8.11
C PRO A 46 20.70 -36.90 -8.48
N ARG A 47 19.50 -37.45 -8.17
CA ARG A 47 19.15 -38.85 -8.49
C ARG A 47 18.92 -39.03 -9.98
N GLU A 48 18.27 -38.12 -10.63
CA GLU A 48 18.10 -38.08 -12.08
C GLU A 48 19.47 -38.01 -12.77
N THR A 49 20.34 -37.12 -12.28
CA THR A 49 21.69 -36.95 -12.83
C THR A 49 22.55 -38.21 -12.67
N ALA A 50 22.43 -38.89 -11.53
CA ALA A 50 23.14 -40.15 -11.30
C ALA A 50 22.67 -41.26 -12.24
N LEU A 51 21.35 -41.46 -12.41
CA LEU A 51 20.77 -42.44 -13.33
C LEU A 51 21.09 -42.11 -14.79
N ARG A 52 21.05 -40.83 -15.18
CA ARG A 52 21.44 -40.41 -16.53
C ARG A 52 22.94 -40.59 -16.80
N ARG A 53 23.82 -40.47 -15.78
CA ARG A 53 25.24 -40.80 -15.89
C ARG A 53 25.46 -42.28 -16.07
N GLU A 54 24.76 -43.12 -15.30
CA GLU A 54 24.85 -44.57 -15.40
C GLU A 54 24.38 -45.06 -16.76
N LEU A 55 23.37 -44.42 -17.36
CA LEU A 55 22.95 -44.62 -18.76
C LEU A 55 24.00 -44.09 -19.74
N ALA A 56 24.50 -42.88 -19.53
CA ALA A 56 25.43 -42.21 -20.41
C ALA A 56 26.76 -42.99 -20.54
N ASP A 57 27.29 -43.52 -19.45
CA ASP A 57 28.51 -44.33 -19.49
C ASP A 57 28.34 -45.60 -20.36
N LYS A 58 27.09 -46.08 -20.57
CA LYS A 58 26.76 -47.25 -21.40
C LYS A 58 26.25 -46.86 -22.80
N GLU A 59 25.61 -45.73 -22.99
CA GLU A 59 24.88 -45.31 -24.20
C GLU A 59 25.60 -44.27 -25.06
N PHE A 60 26.59 -43.53 -24.52
CA PHE A 60 27.30 -42.48 -25.28
C PHE A 60 27.92 -43.00 -26.60
N ALA A 61 28.08 -44.30 -26.71
CA ALA A 61 28.61 -44.95 -27.91
C ALA A 61 27.59 -45.11 -29.06
N CYS A 62 26.28 -44.96 -28.82
CA CYS A 62 25.25 -45.44 -29.75
C CYS A 62 24.23 -44.37 -30.23
N LEU A 63 24.15 -43.19 -29.59
CA LEU A 63 23.22 -42.16 -30.01
C LEU A 63 23.70 -41.33 -31.20
N PRO A 64 22.80 -40.95 -32.14
CA PRO A 64 23.13 -39.97 -33.16
C PRO A 64 23.64 -38.66 -32.50
N ARG A 65 24.72 -38.13 -33.03
CA ARG A 65 25.42 -36.97 -32.48
C ARG A 65 24.49 -35.76 -32.21
N GLU A 66 23.54 -35.52 -33.12
CA GLU A 66 22.57 -34.41 -33.01
C GLU A 66 21.61 -34.59 -31.81
N GLU A 67 21.23 -35.82 -31.52
CA GLU A 67 20.35 -36.16 -30.41
C GLU A 67 21.07 -36.03 -29.06
N LEU A 68 22.33 -36.47 -29.03
CA LEU A 68 23.23 -36.33 -27.88
C LEU A 68 23.48 -34.83 -27.55
N GLU A 69 23.75 -34.02 -28.58
CA GLU A 69 23.94 -32.57 -28.47
C GLU A 69 22.71 -31.93 -27.84
N ARG A 70 21.51 -32.26 -28.35
CA ARG A 70 20.25 -31.70 -27.85
C ARG A 70 20.01 -32.05 -26.38
N ILE A 71 20.19 -33.31 -26.00
CA ILE A 71 19.96 -33.78 -24.62
C ILE A 71 20.91 -33.08 -23.62
N ILE A 72 22.19 -32.98 -23.96
CA ILE A 72 23.19 -32.38 -23.10
C ILE A 72 22.94 -30.87 -22.95
N ILE A 73 22.60 -30.18 -24.04
CA ILE A 73 22.28 -28.76 -24.03
C ILE A 73 21.04 -28.49 -23.15
N GLU A 74 19.94 -29.21 -23.39
CA GLU A 74 18.71 -29.04 -22.61
C GLU A 74 18.97 -29.29 -21.11
N HIS A 75 19.71 -30.30 -20.75
CA HIS A 75 19.98 -30.60 -19.34
C HIS A 75 20.86 -29.55 -18.66
N ARG A 76 21.91 -29.06 -19.33
CA ARG A 76 22.78 -28.01 -18.80
C ARG A 76 22.04 -26.69 -18.73
N GLN A 77 21.22 -26.35 -19.72
CA GLN A 77 20.38 -25.13 -19.71
C GLN A 77 19.35 -25.16 -18.61
N GLN A 78 18.72 -26.30 -18.38
CA GLN A 78 17.74 -26.48 -17.29
C GLN A 78 18.38 -26.30 -15.91
N ALA A 79 19.58 -26.83 -15.69
CA ALA A 79 20.35 -26.67 -14.46
C ALA A 79 20.72 -25.21 -14.20
N GLU A 80 21.08 -24.43 -15.22
CA GLU A 80 21.38 -22.98 -15.06
C GLU A 80 20.13 -22.17 -14.82
N ARG A 81 18.99 -22.50 -15.45
CA ARG A 81 17.69 -21.86 -15.15
C ARG A 81 17.27 -22.10 -13.70
N GLN A 82 17.44 -23.32 -13.19
CA GLN A 82 17.14 -23.64 -11.80
C GLN A 82 18.04 -22.89 -10.82
N LYS A 83 19.33 -22.71 -11.12
CA LYS A 83 20.25 -21.89 -10.32
C LYS A 83 19.80 -20.43 -10.28
N ALA A 84 19.39 -19.88 -11.43
CA ALA A 84 18.92 -18.50 -11.51
C ALA A 84 17.60 -18.30 -10.71
N GLN A 85 16.67 -19.25 -10.81
CA GLN A 85 15.44 -19.25 -10.02
C GLN A 85 15.72 -19.34 -8.51
N LYS A 86 16.67 -20.20 -8.11
CA LYS A 86 17.10 -20.31 -6.72
C LYS A 86 17.69 -19.00 -6.20
N LEU A 87 18.51 -18.34 -6.99
CA LEU A 87 19.12 -17.04 -6.64
C LEU A 87 18.06 -15.94 -6.47
N GLN A 88 17.05 -15.90 -7.36
CA GLN A 88 15.90 -15.02 -7.23
C GLN A 88 15.08 -15.32 -5.97
N TYR A 89 14.85 -16.59 -5.68
CA TYR A 89 14.13 -17.03 -4.49
C TYR A 89 14.89 -16.69 -3.21
N ASP A 90 16.20 -16.98 -3.14
CA ASP A 90 17.04 -16.68 -1.98
C ASP A 90 17.13 -15.16 -1.72
N ALA A 91 17.18 -14.34 -2.80
CA ALA A 91 17.11 -12.89 -2.69
C ALA A 91 15.75 -12.41 -2.14
N LEU A 92 14.66 -13.01 -2.59
CA LEU A 92 13.30 -12.71 -2.12
C LEU A 92 13.12 -13.09 -0.64
N VAL A 93 13.65 -14.24 -0.23
CA VAL A 93 13.62 -14.72 1.16
C VAL A 93 14.50 -13.87 2.07
N ALA A 94 15.61 -13.33 1.54
CA ALA A 94 16.50 -12.41 2.26
C ALA A 94 15.96 -10.97 2.34
N GLY A 95 14.74 -10.70 1.82
CA GLY A 95 14.14 -9.37 1.82
C GLY A 95 14.82 -8.38 0.87
N MET A 96 15.69 -8.87 -0.03
CA MET A 96 16.30 -8.07 -1.09
C MET A 96 15.41 -8.14 -2.33
N ALA A 97 14.48 -7.20 -2.49
CA ALA A 97 13.84 -7.00 -3.78
C ALA A 97 14.93 -6.57 -4.78
N LEU A 98 15.21 -7.45 -5.75
CA LEU A 98 16.12 -7.11 -6.84
C LEU A 98 15.51 -5.92 -7.59
N ASN A 99 16.23 -4.81 -7.69
CA ASN A 99 15.81 -3.68 -8.50
C ASN A 99 15.80 -4.08 -9.99
N GLN A 100 15.15 -3.26 -10.82
CA GLN A 100 14.97 -3.55 -12.25
C GLN A 100 16.31 -3.80 -12.96
N GLU A 101 17.35 -3.05 -12.61
CA GLU A 101 18.71 -3.18 -13.16
C GLU A 101 19.37 -4.51 -12.76
N GLN A 102 19.17 -4.94 -11.52
CA GLN A 102 19.66 -6.25 -11.04
C GLN A 102 18.91 -7.41 -11.69
N GLN A 103 17.61 -7.29 -11.94
CA GLN A 103 16.82 -8.28 -12.68
C GLN A 103 17.25 -8.37 -14.15
N GLU A 104 17.49 -7.23 -14.81
CA GLU A 104 18.01 -7.18 -16.18
C GLU A 104 19.42 -7.76 -16.27
N LEU A 105 20.28 -7.49 -15.29
CA LEU A 105 21.64 -8.05 -15.21
C LEU A 105 21.61 -9.57 -15.01
N LEU A 106 20.72 -10.06 -14.18
CA LEU A 106 20.53 -11.50 -13.92
C LEU A 106 19.99 -12.20 -15.17
N THR A 107 19.02 -11.61 -15.85
CA THR A 107 18.42 -12.14 -17.08
C THR A 107 19.43 -12.16 -18.22
N SER A 108 20.14 -11.05 -18.45
CA SER A 108 21.17 -10.93 -19.49
C SER A 108 22.40 -11.80 -19.19
N GLY A 109 22.73 -11.99 -17.91
CA GLY A 109 23.77 -12.91 -17.45
C GLY A 109 23.40 -14.37 -17.72
N LEU A 110 22.16 -14.76 -17.41
CA LEU A 110 21.62 -16.09 -17.70
C LEU A 110 21.61 -16.37 -19.21
N GLN A 111 21.15 -15.42 -20.02
CA GLN A 111 21.11 -15.56 -21.48
C GLN A 111 22.50 -15.84 -22.06
N ARG A 112 23.49 -15.03 -21.68
CA ARG A 112 24.90 -15.24 -22.09
C ARG A 112 25.47 -16.58 -21.63
N ARG A 113 25.05 -17.09 -20.47
CA ARG A 113 25.46 -18.37 -19.96
C ARG A 113 24.85 -19.52 -20.76
N LEU A 114 23.56 -19.40 -21.10
CA LEU A 114 22.86 -20.41 -21.93
C LEU A 114 23.48 -20.53 -23.32
N GLU A 115 23.82 -19.39 -23.94
CA GLU A 115 24.52 -19.38 -25.25
C GLU A 115 25.92 -20.02 -25.18
N ARG A 116 26.67 -19.77 -24.08
CA ARG A 116 27.98 -20.44 -23.87
C ARG A 116 27.86 -21.94 -23.72
N ILE A 117 26.83 -22.44 -23.04
CA ILE A 117 26.61 -23.90 -22.87
C ILE A 117 26.49 -24.57 -24.23
N GLU A 118 25.77 -23.99 -25.17
CA GLU A 118 25.64 -24.56 -26.51
C GLU A 118 26.99 -24.67 -27.23
N ALA A 119 27.82 -23.62 -27.16
CA ALA A 119 29.13 -23.57 -27.76
C ALA A 119 30.13 -24.54 -27.08
N GLU A 120 30.05 -24.71 -25.75
CA GLU A 120 30.87 -25.64 -24.97
C GLU A 120 30.53 -27.10 -25.31
N VAL A 121 29.23 -27.42 -25.33
CA VAL A 121 28.76 -28.80 -25.65
C VAL A 121 29.15 -29.19 -27.07
N ARG A 122 29.02 -28.31 -28.06
CA ARG A 122 29.47 -28.58 -29.43
C ARG A 122 30.95 -28.88 -29.50
N ARG A 123 31.80 -28.13 -28.81
CA ARG A 123 33.24 -28.39 -28.75
C ARG A 123 33.59 -29.70 -28.06
N GLU A 124 32.89 -30.06 -26.98
CA GLU A 124 33.08 -31.30 -26.26
C GLU A 124 32.69 -32.51 -27.15
N LEU A 125 31.59 -32.39 -27.89
CA LEU A 125 31.15 -33.46 -28.84
C LEU A 125 32.04 -33.57 -30.07
N ASP A 126 32.65 -32.49 -30.55
CA ASP A 126 33.62 -32.49 -31.64
C ASP A 126 34.89 -33.27 -31.29
N ALA A 127 35.20 -33.41 -29.99
CA ALA A 127 36.37 -34.15 -29.50
C ALA A 127 36.12 -35.66 -29.28
N LEU A 128 34.86 -36.13 -29.41
CA LEU A 128 34.51 -37.54 -29.19
C LEU A 128 34.64 -38.40 -30.45
N PRO A 129 35.01 -39.69 -30.33
CA PRO A 129 35.06 -40.64 -31.46
C PRO A 129 33.65 -40.93 -32.01
N ALA A 130 33.57 -41.32 -33.29
CA ALA A 130 32.30 -41.64 -33.97
C ALA A 130 31.51 -42.77 -33.29
N PRO A 131 30.16 -42.67 -33.22
CA PRO A 131 29.32 -43.65 -32.52
C PRO A 131 29.33 -45.05 -33.18
N SER A 132 29.27 -46.09 -32.33
CA SER A 132 29.13 -47.50 -32.76
C SER A 132 27.63 -47.88 -32.83
N ALA A 133 27.26 -48.83 -33.72
CA ALA A 133 25.86 -49.21 -33.94
C ALA A 133 25.21 -49.87 -32.70
N GLU A 134 23.97 -49.50 -32.41
CA GLU A 134 23.17 -49.95 -31.27
C GLU A 134 22.83 -51.46 -31.33
N SER A 135 22.98 -52.19 -30.23
CA SER A 135 22.48 -53.56 -30.09
C SER A 135 21.08 -53.55 -29.45
N GLY A 136 20.20 -54.48 -29.84
CA GLY A 136 18.82 -54.58 -29.35
C GLY A 136 18.71 -54.73 -27.81
N ALA A 137 19.75 -55.18 -27.12
CA ALA A 137 19.81 -55.26 -25.66
C ALA A 137 19.98 -53.91 -25.00
N GLN A 138 20.67 -52.98 -25.65
CA GLN A 138 20.89 -51.62 -25.14
C GLN A 138 19.63 -50.76 -25.22
N ALA A 139 18.81 -50.94 -26.28
CA ALA A 139 17.53 -50.25 -26.43
C ALA A 139 16.52 -50.67 -25.34
N ALA A 140 16.51 -51.94 -24.93
CA ALA A 140 15.65 -52.41 -23.83
C ALA A 140 16.07 -51.88 -22.46
N GLU A 141 17.38 -51.77 -22.18
CA GLU A 141 17.92 -51.23 -20.94
C GLU A 141 17.66 -49.72 -20.82
N ARG A 142 17.65 -49.01 -21.96
CA ARG A 142 17.29 -47.59 -22.06
C ARG A 142 15.82 -47.36 -21.68
N ALA A 143 14.92 -48.13 -22.28
CA ALA A 143 13.49 -48.01 -22.01
C ALA A 143 13.16 -48.31 -20.54
N ASP A 144 13.88 -49.27 -19.88
CA ASP A 144 13.72 -49.56 -18.46
C ASP A 144 14.19 -48.38 -17.58
N THR A 145 15.30 -47.75 -17.95
CA THR A 145 15.85 -46.62 -17.17
C THR A 145 15.02 -45.36 -17.33
N ASP A 146 14.53 -45.05 -18.53
CA ASP A 146 13.61 -43.92 -18.76
C ASP A 146 12.31 -44.12 -17.96
N LYS A 147 11.79 -45.35 -17.92
CA LYS A 147 10.64 -45.68 -17.09
C LYS A 147 10.91 -45.47 -15.58
N ARG A 148 12.10 -45.88 -15.09
CA ARG A 148 12.50 -45.62 -13.68
C ARG A 148 12.66 -44.16 -13.36
N ILE A 149 13.14 -43.33 -14.30
CA ILE A 149 13.23 -41.87 -14.14
C ILE A 149 11.83 -41.27 -14.04
N GLU A 150 10.91 -41.72 -14.90
CA GLU A 150 9.53 -41.25 -14.90
C GLU A 150 8.78 -41.64 -13.61
N GLU A 151 8.96 -42.86 -13.14
CA GLU A 151 8.41 -43.32 -11.85
C GLU A 151 8.97 -42.53 -10.65
N LEU A 152 10.27 -42.21 -10.66
CA LEU A 152 10.88 -41.37 -9.62
C LEU A 152 10.39 -39.92 -9.66
N ARG A 153 10.16 -39.36 -10.85
CA ARG A 153 9.56 -38.04 -11.03
C ARG A 153 8.14 -38.00 -10.47
N ALA A 154 7.33 -38.98 -10.87
CA ALA A 154 5.96 -39.10 -10.40
C ALA A 154 5.88 -39.25 -8.86
N ALA A 155 6.77 -40.06 -8.29
CA ALA A 155 6.86 -40.25 -6.84
C ALA A 155 7.26 -38.94 -6.11
N SER A 156 8.25 -38.21 -6.65
CA SER A 156 8.69 -36.93 -6.08
C SER A 156 7.59 -35.86 -6.15
N GLN A 157 6.86 -35.76 -7.28
CA GLN A 157 5.73 -34.85 -7.44
C GLN A 157 4.57 -35.23 -6.52
N ALA A 158 4.25 -36.52 -6.36
CA ALA A 158 3.21 -36.98 -5.45
C ALA A 158 3.55 -36.67 -3.98
N GLU A 159 4.83 -36.82 -3.57
CA GLU A 159 5.29 -36.43 -2.23
C GLU A 159 5.13 -34.90 -2.00
N ALA A 160 5.47 -34.07 -3.00
CA ALA A 160 5.31 -32.62 -2.94
C ALA A 160 3.83 -32.23 -2.85
N GLU A 161 2.96 -32.80 -3.68
CA GLU A 161 1.51 -32.54 -3.63
C GLU A 161 0.88 -32.94 -2.30
N THR A 162 1.30 -34.07 -1.73
CA THR A 162 0.84 -34.50 -0.40
C THR A 162 1.23 -33.48 0.68
N LYS A 163 2.47 -33.00 0.64
CA LYS A 163 2.95 -31.98 1.59
C LYS A 163 2.24 -30.64 1.41
N LYS A 164 1.99 -30.21 0.18
CA LYS A 164 1.21 -29.02 -0.12
C LYS A 164 -0.23 -29.14 0.39
N ALA A 165 -0.87 -30.28 0.16
CA ALA A 165 -2.23 -30.53 0.64
C ALA A 165 -2.31 -30.43 2.18
N ALA A 166 -1.39 -31.08 2.88
CA ALA A 166 -1.29 -31.01 4.34
C ALA A 166 -1.02 -29.59 4.83
N LEU A 167 -0.14 -28.85 4.14
CA LEU A 167 0.16 -27.44 4.43
C LEU A 167 -1.10 -26.59 4.25
N ARG A 168 -1.76 -26.66 3.09
CA ARG A 168 -3.02 -25.94 2.81
C ARG A 168 -4.08 -26.23 3.83
N GLN A 169 -4.26 -27.51 4.22
CA GLN A 169 -5.22 -27.90 5.24
C GLN A 169 -4.89 -27.27 6.62
N SER A 170 -3.61 -27.27 7.02
CA SER A 170 -3.16 -26.65 8.27
C SER A 170 -3.43 -25.12 8.29
N TYR A 171 -3.19 -24.45 7.16
CA TYR A 171 -3.45 -23.01 7.04
C TYR A 171 -4.94 -22.72 6.96
N ALA A 172 -5.75 -23.52 6.25
CA ALA A 172 -7.19 -23.39 6.22
C ALA A 172 -7.80 -23.46 7.63
N GLN A 173 -7.38 -24.44 8.45
CA GLN A 173 -7.84 -24.52 9.84
C GLN A 173 -7.47 -23.31 10.69
N LYS A 174 -6.29 -22.70 10.43
CA LYS A 174 -5.88 -21.45 11.11
C LYS A 174 -6.69 -20.25 10.65
N LEU A 175 -6.97 -20.17 9.35
CA LEU A 175 -7.79 -19.13 8.75
C LEU A 175 -9.24 -19.21 9.25
N ASP A 176 -9.83 -20.41 9.31
CA ASP A 176 -11.19 -20.61 9.84
C ASP A 176 -11.32 -20.15 11.30
N LYS A 177 -10.32 -20.49 12.14
CA LYS A 177 -10.27 -20.01 13.53
C LYS A 177 -10.16 -18.49 13.64
N LEU A 178 -9.43 -17.84 12.73
CA LEU A 178 -9.30 -16.38 12.72
C LEU A 178 -10.57 -15.72 12.20
N ASN A 179 -11.18 -16.26 11.14
CA ASN A 179 -12.44 -15.79 10.59
C ASN A 179 -13.59 -15.90 11.64
N ALA A 180 -13.69 -17.03 12.33
CA ALA A 180 -14.65 -17.19 13.42
C ALA A 180 -14.45 -16.15 14.55
N LYS A 181 -13.18 -15.85 14.91
CA LYS A 181 -12.88 -14.81 15.91
C LYS A 181 -13.22 -13.41 15.42
N LYS A 182 -13.01 -13.15 14.11
CA LYS A 182 -13.38 -11.89 13.46
C LYS A 182 -14.88 -11.71 13.48
N SER A 183 -15.66 -12.68 12.98
CA SER A 183 -17.12 -12.63 12.97
C SER A 183 -17.72 -12.45 14.37
N ALA A 184 -17.19 -13.14 15.37
CA ALA A 184 -17.63 -12.96 16.76
C ALA A 184 -17.30 -11.57 17.34
N ALA A 185 -16.21 -10.94 16.87
CA ALA A 185 -15.88 -9.57 17.27
C ALA A 185 -16.77 -8.54 16.56
N GLU A 186 -17.08 -8.76 15.30
CA GLU A 186 -17.99 -7.92 14.49
C GLU A 186 -19.44 -8.00 15.02
N GLU A 187 -19.90 -9.19 15.41
CA GLU A 187 -21.22 -9.36 16.01
C GLU A 187 -21.35 -8.62 17.34
N LYS A 188 -20.32 -8.67 18.18
CA LYS A 188 -20.25 -7.87 19.40
C LYS A 188 -20.26 -6.37 19.14
N LEU A 189 -19.60 -5.94 18.06
CA LEU A 189 -19.58 -4.55 17.60
C LEU A 189 -20.98 -4.10 17.17
N ARG A 190 -21.68 -4.93 16.37
CA ARG A 190 -23.07 -4.69 15.95
C ARG A 190 -24.03 -4.61 17.14
N GLY A 191 -23.86 -5.48 18.14
CA GLY A 191 -24.67 -5.47 19.36
C GLY A 191 -24.47 -4.22 20.22
N ILE A 192 -23.31 -3.57 20.17
CA ILE A 192 -23.04 -2.30 20.85
C ILE A 192 -23.61 -1.14 20.03
N ALA A 193 -23.47 -1.17 18.70
CA ALA A 193 -24.00 -0.15 17.80
C ALA A 193 -25.54 -0.08 17.79
N ALA A 194 -26.23 -1.20 18.00
CA ALA A 194 -27.70 -1.25 18.10
C ALA A 194 -28.28 -0.53 19.34
N ASN A 195 -27.45 -0.20 20.31
CA ASN A 195 -27.85 0.53 21.54
C ASN A 195 -27.52 2.03 21.50
N GLU A 196 -26.94 2.55 20.43
CA GLU A 196 -26.63 3.97 20.28
C GLU A 196 -27.58 4.60 19.25
N MET A 197 -28.22 5.70 19.64
CA MET A 197 -29.13 6.48 18.80
C MET A 197 -28.46 6.78 17.45
N ASP A 198 -29.12 6.39 16.35
CA ASP A 198 -28.72 6.60 14.98
C ASP A 198 -28.56 8.10 14.70
N ALA A 199 -27.33 8.56 14.59
CA ALA A 199 -27.04 9.81 13.90
C ALA A 199 -27.18 9.50 12.40
N GLU A 200 -28.31 9.86 11.82
CA GLU A 200 -28.55 9.71 10.39
C GLU A 200 -27.74 10.76 9.64
N LEU A 201 -26.84 10.32 8.79
CA LEU A 201 -26.15 11.15 7.80
C LEU A 201 -26.72 10.79 6.42
N GLU A 202 -27.05 11.79 5.63
CA GLU A 202 -27.58 11.65 4.29
C GLU A 202 -26.66 10.78 3.41
N GLU A 203 -27.23 9.94 2.56
CA GLU A 203 -26.46 9.06 1.69
C GLU A 203 -25.58 9.88 0.73
N GLY A 204 -24.33 9.45 0.53
CA GLY A 204 -23.36 10.19 -0.29
C GLY A 204 -22.68 11.37 0.41
N VAL A 205 -23.06 11.73 1.65
CA VAL A 205 -22.38 12.75 2.43
C VAL A 205 -21.27 12.12 3.26
N ALA A 206 -20.05 12.66 3.12
CA ALA A 206 -18.88 12.25 3.90
C ALA A 206 -18.78 12.99 5.24
N LEU A 207 -19.02 14.32 5.21
CA LEU A 207 -18.95 15.18 6.40
C LEU A 207 -20.11 16.15 6.40
N ASP A 208 -20.84 16.22 7.52
CA ASP A 208 -21.90 17.21 7.75
C ASP A 208 -21.52 18.08 8.95
N VAL A 209 -21.38 19.36 8.70
CA VAL A 209 -21.15 20.42 9.68
C VAL A 209 -22.46 21.16 9.86
N ASP A 210 -23.10 21.00 11.02
CA ASP A 210 -24.41 21.60 11.31
C ASP A 210 -24.34 22.54 12.50
N GLY A 211 -24.59 23.82 12.25
CA GLY A 211 -24.66 24.89 13.26
C GLY A 211 -23.39 25.04 14.09
N LEU A 212 -22.22 24.79 13.51
CA LEU A 212 -20.94 24.85 14.22
C LEU A 212 -20.69 26.20 14.87
N LYS A 213 -20.42 26.19 16.18
CA LYS A 213 -20.01 27.39 16.93
C LYS A 213 -18.71 27.10 17.69
N MET A 214 -17.79 28.03 17.61
CA MET A 214 -16.58 28.04 18.43
C MET A 214 -16.29 29.45 18.94
N HIS A 215 -16.38 29.60 20.26
CA HIS A 215 -16.18 30.86 20.93
C HIS A 215 -14.98 30.78 21.88
N PHE A 216 -14.07 31.74 21.79
CA PHE A 216 -12.93 31.91 22.69
C PHE A 216 -13.17 33.10 23.57
N GLY A 217 -13.70 32.87 24.78
CA GLY A 217 -14.15 33.99 25.65
C GLY A 217 -15.22 34.82 24.96
N GLY A 218 -14.92 36.09 24.68
CA GLY A 218 -15.83 37.02 23.98
C GLY A 218 -15.75 36.95 22.45
N VAL A 219 -14.76 36.26 21.88
CA VAL A 219 -14.55 36.20 20.43
C VAL A 219 -15.32 35.04 19.85
N LYS A 220 -16.20 35.30 18.90
CA LYS A 220 -16.94 34.29 18.12
C LYS A 220 -16.16 33.93 16.85
N ALA A 221 -15.22 33.04 16.97
CA ALA A 221 -14.39 32.63 15.83
C ALA A 221 -15.17 31.86 14.74
N VAL A 222 -16.19 31.08 15.14
CA VAL A 222 -17.21 30.49 14.25
C VAL A 222 -18.56 30.64 14.93
N ASP A 223 -19.59 31.10 14.20
CA ASP A 223 -20.89 31.41 14.77
C ASP A 223 -22.05 30.90 13.90
N GLY A 224 -22.30 29.59 13.99
CA GLY A 224 -23.45 28.94 13.35
C GLY A 224 -23.18 28.51 11.90
N LEU A 225 -21.96 28.05 11.59
CA LEU A 225 -21.58 27.61 10.27
C LEU A 225 -22.17 26.22 9.98
N SER A 226 -22.79 26.06 8.78
CA SER A 226 -23.30 24.79 8.29
C SER A 226 -22.90 24.59 6.85
N PHE A 227 -22.38 23.38 6.52
CA PHE A 227 -22.08 22.92 5.17
C PHE A 227 -21.95 21.40 5.13
N LYS A 228 -22.09 20.82 3.93
CA LYS A 228 -21.91 19.37 3.69
C LYS A 228 -20.79 19.15 2.69
N VAL A 229 -20.03 18.07 2.89
CA VAL A 229 -19.00 17.58 1.96
C VAL A 229 -19.42 16.20 1.50
N HIS A 230 -19.48 15.96 0.19
CA HIS A 230 -19.88 14.68 -0.36
C HIS A 230 -18.71 13.69 -0.48
N GLU A 231 -19.01 12.39 -0.55
CA GLU A 231 -17.99 11.37 -0.73
C GLU A 231 -17.31 11.51 -2.10
N GLY A 232 -15.97 11.49 -2.12
CA GLY A 232 -15.19 11.64 -3.35
C GLY A 232 -15.17 13.06 -3.92
N GLU A 233 -15.57 14.06 -3.15
CA GLU A 233 -15.57 15.47 -3.51
C GLU A 233 -14.25 16.14 -3.12
N ILE A 234 -13.80 17.10 -3.94
CA ILE A 234 -12.80 18.11 -3.56
C ILE A 234 -13.55 19.35 -3.17
N PHE A 235 -13.61 19.61 -1.87
CA PHE A 235 -14.38 20.69 -1.29
C PHE A 235 -13.46 21.81 -0.79
N GLY A 236 -13.70 23.04 -1.25
CA GLY A 236 -12.94 24.22 -0.85
C GLY A 236 -13.57 24.96 0.34
N LEU A 237 -12.77 25.32 1.35
CA LEU A 237 -13.17 26.26 2.39
C LEU A 237 -12.32 27.52 2.27
N ILE A 238 -12.93 28.61 1.83
CA ILE A 238 -12.26 29.89 1.54
C ILE A 238 -12.75 31.02 2.43
N GLY A 239 -12.02 32.11 2.46
CA GLY A 239 -12.38 33.32 3.19
C GLY A 239 -11.13 34.15 3.52
N PRO A 240 -11.28 35.43 3.86
CA PRO A 240 -10.17 36.32 4.24
C PRO A 240 -9.43 35.84 5.50
N ASN A 241 -8.31 36.46 5.81
CA ASN A 241 -7.58 36.24 7.04
C ASN A 241 -8.47 36.48 8.25
N GLY A 242 -8.42 35.62 9.27
CA GLY A 242 -9.31 35.74 10.44
C GLY A 242 -10.76 35.29 10.22
N ALA A 243 -11.17 34.83 9.02
CA ALA A 243 -12.54 34.37 8.76
C ALA A 243 -12.97 33.14 9.59
N GLY A 244 -12.02 32.40 10.20
CA GLY A 244 -12.30 31.23 11.03
C GLY A 244 -11.97 29.89 10.40
N LYS A 245 -11.36 29.83 9.20
CA LYS A 245 -11.03 28.60 8.46
C LYS A 245 -10.26 27.57 9.31
N THR A 246 -9.14 27.98 9.88
CA THR A 246 -8.31 27.13 10.75
C THR A 246 -9.07 26.68 12.00
N THR A 247 -9.98 27.51 12.53
CA THR A 247 -10.84 27.14 13.67
C THR A 247 -11.81 26.03 13.28
N VAL A 248 -12.42 26.09 12.09
CA VAL A 248 -13.30 25.04 11.56
C VAL A 248 -12.53 23.70 11.48
N PHE A 249 -11.34 23.70 10.93
CA PHE A 249 -10.52 22.48 10.85
C PHE A 249 -10.14 21.93 12.20
N ASN A 250 -9.75 22.80 13.13
CA ASN A 250 -9.44 22.40 14.50
C ASN A 250 -10.66 21.80 15.21
N CYS A 251 -11.88 22.24 14.86
CA CYS A 251 -13.10 21.61 15.35
C CYS A 251 -13.36 20.25 14.69
N ILE A 252 -13.17 20.11 13.35
CA ILE A 252 -13.34 18.84 12.64
C ILE A 252 -12.34 17.81 13.15
N THR A 253 -11.08 18.21 13.32
CA THR A 253 -10.01 17.33 13.84
C THR A 253 -10.02 17.18 15.35
N GLN A 254 -10.95 17.84 16.05
CA GLN A 254 -11.12 17.82 17.51
C GLN A 254 -9.93 18.36 18.31
N PHE A 255 -9.06 19.17 17.69
CA PHE A 255 -8.10 19.99 18.45
C PHE A 255 -8.83 21.00 19.32
N TYR A 256 -9.95 21.55 18.80
CA TYR A 256 -10.88 22.36 19.58
C TYR A 256 -12.21 21.63 19.73
N LYS A 257 -12.74 21.60 20.94
CA LYS A 257 -14.09 21.12 21.19
C LYS A 257 -15.08 22.24 20.85
N PRO A 258 -15.99 22.05 19.88
CA PRO A 258 -17.00 23.06 19.53
C PRO A 258 -17.80 23.51 20.75
N THR A 259 -18.11 24.78 20.79
CA THR A 259 -19.01 25.35 21.82
C THR A 259 -20.45 24.87 21.62
N ALA A 260 -20.87 24.68 20.36
CA ALA A 260 -22.17 24.16 19.97
C ALA A 260 -22.11 23.65 18.51
N GLY A 261 -23.16 22.95 18.08
CA GLY A 261 -23.29 22.37 16.74
C GLY A 261 -22.98 20.87 16.72
N LYS A 262 -23.14 20.25 15.54
CA LYS A 262 -22.86 18.83 15.28
C LYS A 262 -21.85 18.69 14.18
N LEU A 263 -21.03 17.66 14.26
CA LEU A 263 -20.04 17.29 13.25
C LEU A 263 -20.21 15.79 13.00
N LEU A 264 -20.91 15.42 11.94
CA LEU A 264 -21.15 14.04 11.58
C LEU A 264 -20.23 13.64 10.44
N PHE A 265 -19.53 12.52 10.59
CA PHE A 265 -18.60 12.00 9.60
C PHE A 265 -18.89 10.53 9.26
N ARG A 266 -18.90 10.21 7.97
CA ARG A 266 -18.99 8.85 7.48
C ARG A 266 -17.60 8.19 7.47
N GLY A 267 -17.27 7.54 8.55
CA GLY A 267 -15.99 6.89 8.76
C GLY A 267 -15.82 5.60 7.97
N ARG A 268 -14.74 4.89 8.27
CA ARG A 268 -14.43 3.60 7.66
C ARG A 268 -15.56 2.59 7.90
N GLY A 269 -15.92 1.85 6.83
CA GLY A 269 -17.02 0.87 6.89
C GLY A 269 -18.42 1.49 6.85
N GLY A 270 -18.55 2.78 6.48
CA GLY A 270 -19.83 3.47 6.31
C GLY A 270 -20.50 3.89 7.63
N LYS A 271 -19.85 3.67 8.78
CA LYS A 271 -20.40 4.08 10.09
C LYS A 271 -20.40 5.60 10.22
N VAL A 272 -21.53 6.18 10.62
CA VAL A 272 -21.64 7.59 10.95
C VAL A 272 -21.13 7.84 12.37
N ILE A 273 -20.30 8.84 12.53
CA ILE A 273 -19.59 9.19 13.77
C ILE A 273 -19.86 10.66 14.09
N ASP A 274 -20.28 10.93 15.30
CA ASP A 274 -20.35 12.29 15.84
C ASP A 274 -18.95 12.70 16.35
N LEU A 275 -18.21 13.45 15.53
CA LEU A 275 -16.84 13.87 15.86
C LEU A 275 -16.78 14.71 17.15
N THR A 276 -17.85 15.41 17.53
CA THR A 276 -17.85 16.24 18.76
C THR A 276 -17.62 15.43 20.02
N ARG A 277 -17.86 14.11 19.94
CA ARG A 277 -17.70 13.15 21.04
C ARG A 277 -16.34 12.44 21.02
N GLU A 278 -15.59 12.57 19.92
CA GLU A 278 -14.31 11.89 19.73
C GLU A 278 -13.15 12.65 20.38
N HIS A 279 -12.05 11.94 20.65
CA HIS A 279 -10.78 12.57 21.02
C HIS A 279 -9.93 12.84 19.78
N VAL A 280 -9.06 13.84 19.83
CA VAL A 280 -8.18 14.23 18.72
C VAL A 280 -7.38 13.07 18.14
N HIS A 281 -6.89 12.14 18.98
CA HIS A 281 -6.11 10.98 18.56
C HIS A 281 -6.96 9.84 17.98
N ASP A 282 -8.29 9.87 18.14
CA ASP A 282 -9.21 8.87 17.59
C ASP A 282 -9.73 9.27 16.22
N VAL A 283 -9.75 10.55 15.88
CA VAL A 283 -10.21 11.08 14.60
C VAL A 283 -9.50 10.42 13.41
N ILE A 284 -8.19 10.23 13.52
CA ILE A 284 -7.39 9.53 12.48
C ILE A 284 -7.80 8.05 12.32
N LEU A 285 -8.32 7.40 13.37
CA LEU A 285 -8.79 6.02 13.30
C LEU A 285 -10.04 5.88 12.45
N HIS A 286 -10.85 6.92 12.40
CA HIS A 286 -12.05 7.01 11.58
C HIS A 286 -11.74 7.32 10.12
N GLY A 287 -10.50 7.76 9.81
CA GLY A 287 -10.03 8.00 8.46
C GLY A 287 -9.92 9.47 8.08
N ILE A 288 -9.99 10.40 9.03
CA ILE A 288 -9.68 11.82 8.79
C ILE A 288 -8.19 12.03 9.04
N VAL A 289 -7.49 12.58 8.05
CA VAL A 289 -6.06 12.93 8.14
C VAL A 289 -5.90 14.37 7.70
N ARG A 290 -4.98 15.12 8.31
CA ARG A 290 -4.70 16.51 7.98
C ARG A 290 -3.22 16.70 7.71
N THR A 291 -2.88 17.53 6.71
CA THR A 291 -1.56 18.16 6.61
C THR A 291 -1.49 19.34 7.58
N PHE A 292 -0.28 19.75 7.94
CA PHE A 292 -0.07 20.95 8.76
C PHE A 292 0.35 22.11 7.87
N GLN A 293 0.11 23.34 8.29
CA GLN A 293 0.49 24.55 7.56
C GLN A 293 2.01 24.60 7.34
N ASN A 294 2.80 24.22 8.33
CA ASN A 294 4.25 24.07 8.20
C ASN A 294 4.61 22.63 7.85
N VAL A 295 5.57 22.45 6.95
CA VAL A 295 6.04 21.13 6.55
C VAL A 295 6.71 20.40 7.72
N GLU A 296 5.99 19.44 8.30
CA GLU A 296 6.45 18.61 9.42
C GLU A 296 7.08 17.29 8.92
N VAL A 297 8.16 17.40 8.17
CA VAL A 297 8.95 16.25 7.73
C VAL A 297 10.16 16.10 8.65
N VAL A 298 10.46 14.87 9.07
CA VAL A 298 11.66 14.57 9.86
C VAL A 298 12.87 14.65 8.94
N ARG A 299 13.63 15.74 9.05
CA ARG A 299 14.71 16.08 8.10
C ARG A 299 15.90 15.13 8.14
N GLU A 300 16.13 14.51 9.31
CA GLU A 300 17.21 13.56 9.56
C GLU A 300 16.90 12.13 9.08
N MET A 301 15.67 11.90 8.59
CA MET A 301 15.24 10.64 8.01
C MET A 301 15.19 10.73 6.49
N SER A 302 15.34 9.58 5.83
CA SER A 302 15.09 9.46 4.40
C SER A 302 13.61 9.70 4.07
N VAL A 303 13.30 9.98 2.79
CA VAL A 303 11.92 10.13 2.35
C VAL A 303 11.12 8.86 2.63
N LEU A 304 11.68 7.69 2.34
CA LEU A 304 11.05 6.40 2.64
C LEU A 304 10.78 6.23 4.14
N GLU A 305 11.74 6.53 5.01
CA GLU A 305 11.57 6.43 6.46
C GLU A 305 10.46 7.36 6.98
N ASN A 306 10.35 8.57 6.44
CA ASN A 306 9.26 9.50 6.76
C ASN A 306 7.88 8.89 6.45
N LEU A 307 7.74 8.17 5.34
CA LEU A 307 6.50 7.46 5.00
C LEU A 307 6.27 6.27 5.92
N LEU A 308 7.31 5.49 6.25
CA LEU A 308 7.22 4.34 7.14
C LEU A 308 6.75 4.75 8.54
N VAL A 309 7.26 5.86 9.07
CA VAL A 309 6.81 6.44 10.37
C VAL A 309 5.32 6.79 10.32
N ALA A 310 4.85 7.41 9.25
CA ALA A 310 3.42 7.72 9.08
C ALA A 310 2.55 6.43 8.99
N GLY A 311 3.09 5.37 8.39
CA GLY A 311 2.46 4.05 8.31
C GLY A 311 2.49 3.24 9.62
N HIS A 312 3.23 3.67 10.64
CA HIS A 312 3.46 2.90 11.87
C HIS A 312 2.18 2.48 12.60
N ARG A 313 1.11 3.25 12.53
CA ARG A 313 -0.20 2.88 13.13
C ARG A 313 -0.85 1.66 12.49
N GLN A 314 -0.40 1.19 11.34
CA GLN A 314 -0.88 -0.04 10.70
C GLN A 314 -0.24 -1.30 11.31
N PHE A 315 0.87 -1.16 12.05
CA PHE A 315 1.46 -2.28 12.77
C PHE A 315 0.52 -2.79 13.86
N SER A 316 0.19 -4.07 13.79
CA SER A 316 -0.62 -4.75 14.80
C SER A 316 0.24 -5.35 15.92
N SER A 317 1.56 -5.31 15.76
CA SER A 317 2.56 -5.86 16.69
C SER A 317 2.69 -4.95 17.91
N GLY A 318 2.51 -5.53 19.11
CA GLY A 318 2.74 -4.82 20.37
C GLY A 318 4.23 -4.67 20.69
N LEU A 319 4.56 -3.81 21.67
CA LEU A 319 5.93 -3.55 22.14
C LEU A 319 6.78 -4.82 22.41
N PHE A 320 6.17 -5.90 22.87
CA PHE A 320 6.85 -7.19 23.11
C PHE A 320 7.29 -7.92 21.83
N SER A 321 6.51 -7.79 20.72
CA SER A 321 6.90 -8.40 19.45
C SER A 321 7.99 -7.61 18.73
N SER A 322 8.04 -6.31 18.95
CA SER A 322 9.11 -5.44 18.44
C SER A 322 10.44 -5.69 19.14
N ALA A 323 10.43 -5.95 20.45
CA ALA A 323 11.62 -6.23 21.23
C ALA A 323 12.27 -7.60 20.90
N LEU A 324 11.49 -8.57 20.41
CA LEU A 324 11.92 -9.94 20.14
C LEU A 324 12.18 -10.24 18.65
N HIS A 325 12.14 -9.26 17.75
CA HIS A 325 12.35 -9.42 16.29
C HIS A 325 11.65 -10.64 15.71
N LEU A 326 10.37 -10.84 16.07
CA LEU A 326 9.61 -12.00 15.61
C LEU A 326 9.33 -11.94 14.11
N PRO A 327 9.28 -13.08 13.39
CA PRO A 327 9.03 -13.15 11.93
C PRO A 327 7.75 -12.43 11.49
N LYS A 328 6.81 -12.24 12.40
CA LYS A 328 5.56 -11.51 12.16
C LYS A 328 5.79 -10.00 11.98
N LEU A 329 6.77 -9.42 12.67
CA LEU A 329 7.11 -8.00 12.53
C LEU A 329 7.72 -7.74 11.15
N ALA A 330 8.63 -8.61 10.71
CA ALA A 330 9.26 -8.49 9.38
C ALA A 330 8.22 -8.52 8.24
N ALA A 331 7.20 -9.38 8.33
CA ALA A 331 6.13 -9.43 7.32
C ALA A 331 5.23 -8.18 7.36
N GLU A 332 4.95 -7.62 8.54
CA GLU A 332 4.21 -6.37 8.67
C GLU A 332 5.03 -5.17 8.13
N GLU A 333 6.34 -5.15 8.38
CA GLU A 333 7.28 -4.14 7.86
C GLU A 333 7.36 -4.19 6.33
N GLU A 334 7.43 -5.38 5.72
CA GLU A 334 7.43 -5.53 4.26
C GLU A 334 6.14 -4.98 3.61
N VAL A 335 4.98 -5.27 4.20
CA VAL A 335 3.69 -4.74 3.70
C VAL A 335 3.66 -3.21 3.76
N VAL A 336 4.12 -2.62 4.87
CA VAL A 336 4.16 -1.16 5.02
C VAL A 336 5.20 -0.55 4.06
N LYS A 337 6.35 -1.20 3.88
CA LYS A 337 7.38 -0.77 2.93
C LYS A 337 6.89 -0.84 1.48
N ALA A 338 6.25 -1.94 1.09
CA ALA A 338 5.66 -2.08 -0.25
C ALA A 338 4.61 -1.00 -0.52
N ARG A 339 3.80 -0.67 0.48
CA ARG A 339 2.86 0.44 0.38
C ARG A 339 3.57 1.78 0.26
N ALA A 340 4.61 2.04 1.06
CA ALA A 340 5.38 3.27 0.98
C ALA A 340 6.01 3.44 -0.42
N MET A 341 6.54 2.37 -1.02
CA MET A 341 7.06 2.40 -2.39
C MET A 341 5.98 2.77 -3.41
N LYS A 342 4.77 2.20 -3.31
CA LYS A 342 3.64 2.58 -4.18
C LYS A 342 3.24 4.05 -4.01
N VAL A 343 3.25 4.56 -2.78
CA VAL A 343 2.96 5.97 -2.53
C VAL A 343 4.06 6.86 -3.09
N LEU A 344 5.35 6.48 -2.98
CA LEU A 344 6.46 7.20 -3.60
C LEU A 344 6.32 7.25 -5.14
N GLU A 345 5.97 6.14 -5.75
CA GLU A 345 5.73 6.04 -7.19
C GLU A 345 4.56 6.95 -7.61
N PHE A 346 3.43 6.85 -6.91
CA PHE A 346 2.25 7.67 -7.14
C PHE A 346 2.57 9.18 -7.07
N MET A 347 3.37 9.59 -6.09
CA MET A 347 3.75 10.99 -5.87
C MET A 347 4.91 11.47 -6.77
N GLY A 348 5.49 10.58 -7.59
CA GLY A 348 6.68 10.89 -8.39
C GLY A 348 7.95 11.10 -7.54
N LEU A 349 8.01 10.49 -6.36
CA LEU A 349 9.10 10.66 -5.40
C LEU A 349 10.08 9.47 -5.36
N THR A 350 9.98 8.51 -6.28
CA THR A 350 10.80 7.29 -6.26
C THR A 350 12.29 7.58 -6.27
N ALA A 351 12.73 8.58 -7.06
CA ALA A 351 14.14 8.99 -7.14
C ALA A 351 14.69 9.55 -5.82
N TYR A 352 13.82 10.04 -4.94
CA TYR A 352 14.19 10.62 -3.65
C TYR A 352 14.06 9.63 -2.47
N GLY A 353 13.60 8.40 -2.70
CA GLY A 353 13.25 7.45 -1.65
C GLY A 353 14.30 7.29 -0.55
N ASP A 354 15.57 7.11 -0.96
CA ASP A 354 16.71 6.90 -0.07
C ASP A 354 17.42 8.21 0.32
N HIS A 355 17.02 9.38 -0.22
CA HIS A 355 17.61 10.66 0.13
C HIS A 355 17.07 11.15 1.48
N LEU A 356 17.95 11.78 2.26
CA LEU A 356 17.50 12.50 3.46
C LEU A 356 16.55 13.62 3.07
N ALA A 357 15.54 13.86 3.88
CA ALA A 357 14.63 14.98 3.64
C ALA A 357 15.32 16.36 3.83
N PHE A 358 16.43 16.37 4.55
CA PHE A 358 17.26 17.58 4.69
C PHE A 358 17.84 18.02 3.34
N GLY A 359 17.65 19.31 3.02
CA GLY A 359 18.20 19.90 1.80
C GLY A 359 17.40 19.65 0.52
N LEU A 360 16.27 18.92 0.59
CA LEU A 360 15.38 18.76 -0.55
C LEU A 360 14.65 20.08 -0.88
N PRO A 361 14.31 20.33 -2.15
CA PRO A 361 13.47 21.46 -2.56
C PRO A 361 12.15 21.50 -1.81
N TYR A 362 11.63 22.71 -1.57
CA TYR A 362 10.41 22.90 -0.78
C TYR A 362 9.19 22.19 -1.39
N GLY A 363 9.01 22.23 -2.71
CA GLY A 363 7.95 21.51 -3.41
C GLY A 363 8.03 19.99 -3.22
N VAL A 364 9.24 19.41 -3.13
CA VAL A 364 9.46 17.99 -2.83
C VAL A 364 9.02 17.69 -1.38
N LEU A 365 9.38 18.56 -0.43
CA LEU A 365 9.00 18.41 0.98
C LEU A 365 7.47 18.46 1.15
N LYS A 366 6.77 19.34 0.42
CA LYS A 366 5.29 19.41 0.40
C LYS A 366 4.68 18.10 -0.15
N LYS A 367 5.24 17.53 -1.22
CA LYS A 367 4.81 16.22 -1.74
C LYS A 367 5.02 15.10 -0.71
N ILE A 368 6.13 15.10 0.03
CA ILE A 368 6.39 14.12 1.10
C ILE A 368 5.34 14.24 2.20
N GLU A 369 4.97 15.44 2.60
CA GLU A 369 3.92 15.68 3.59
C GLU A 369 2.58 15.07 3.17
N ILE A 370 2.14 15.32 1.93
CA ILE A 370 0.93 14.72 1.37
C ILE A 370 1.07 13.20 1.28
N ALA A 371 2.21 12.68 0.83
CA ALA A 371 2.49 11.24 0.77
C ALA A 371 2.32 10.57 2.15
N ARG A 372 2.75 11.21 3.23
CA ARG A 372 2.55 10.71 4.60
C ARG A 372 1.08 10.54 4.97
N THR A 373 0.19 11.43 4.49
CA THR A 373 -1.25 11.29 4.74
C THR A 373 -1.82 10.05 4.06
N LEU A 374 -1.36 9.72 2.86
CA LEU A 374 -1.79 8.53 2.11
C LEU A 374 -1.40 7.22 2.79
N MET A 375 -0.29 7.21 3.55
CA MET A 375 0.10 6.05 4.35
C MET A 375 -0.95 5.68 5.41
N CYS A 376 -1.79 6.62 5.83
CA CYS A 376 -2.84 6.39 6.84
C CYS A 376 -4.13 5.79 6.27
N SER A 377 -4.25 5.49 4.95
CA SER A 377 -5.50 5.08 4.28
C SER A 377 -6.66 6.04 4.58
N PRO A 378 -6.57 7.31 4.23
CA PRO A 378 -7.58 8.28 4.56
C PRO A 378 -8.91 8.03 3.84
N ARG A 379 -10.01 8.48 4.44
CA ARG A 379 -11.33 8.67 3.82
C ARG A 379 -11.56 10.13 3.52
N LEU A 380 -11.04 11.01 4.38
CA LEU A 380 -11.04 12.46 4.24
C LEU A 380 -9.62 12.97 4.52
N ILE A 381 -9.05 13.69 3.55
CA ILE A 381 -7.82 14.45 3.74
C ILE A 381 -8.17 15.91 3.87
N ILE A 382 -7.65 16.56 4.91
CA ILE A 382 -7.70 18.01 5.07
C ILE A 382 -6.35 18.56 4.63
N LEU A 383 -6.35 19.34 3.55
CA LEU A 383 -5.16 20.03 3.05
C LEU A 383 -5.23 21.51 3.49
N ASP A 384 -4.27 21.91 4.30
CA ASP A 384 -4.19 23.25 4.88
C ASP A 384 -3.07 24.04 4.19
N GLU A 385 -3.44 24.92 3.28
CA GLU A 385 -2.57 25.75 2.45
C GLU A 385 -1.43 24.95 1.77
N PRO A 386 -1.78 23.90 1.02
CA PRO A 386 -0.76 23.03 0.41
C PRO A 386 0.07 23.72 -0.67
N ALA A 387 -0.43 24.77 -1.32
CA ALA A 387 0.27 25.55 -2.34
C ALA A 387 1.16 26.67 -1.78
N ALA A 388 1.05 26.97 -0.47
CA ALA A 388 1.83 28.04 0.12
C ALA A 388 3.34 27.85 -0.12
N GLY A 389 3.99 28.85 -0.76
CA GLY A 389 5.41 28.86 -1.07
C GLY A 389 5.82 28.06 -2.33
N LEU A 390 4.86 27.55 -3.11
CA LEU A 390 5.10 26.93 -4.41
C LEU A 390 5.05 27.99 -5.52
N ASN A 391 5.75 27.72 -6.63
CA ASN A 391 5.60 28.49 -7.86
C ASN A 391 4.45 27.95 -8.71
N ASP A 392 4.06 28.67 -9.79
CA ASP A 392 2.90 28.33 -10.63
C ASP A 392 3.01 26.92 -11.22
N THR A 393 4.22 26.48 -11.62
CA THR A 393 4.42 25.13 -12.17
C THR A 393 4.22 24.06 -11.11
N GLU A 394 4.76 24.28 -9.91
CA GLU A 394 4.58 23.37 -8.77
C GLU A 394 3.12 23.31 -8.28
N THR A 395 2.43 24.47 -8.33
CA THR A 395 1.00 24.57 -8.00
C THR A 395 0.15 23.80 -9.02
N ALA A 396 0.44 23.92 -10.31
CA ALA A 396 -0.24 23.14 -11.34
C ALA A 396 0.00 21.61 -11.19
N GLU A 397 1.23 21.22 -10.85
CA GLU A 397 1.55 19.81 -10.54
C GLU A 397 0.79 19.33 -9.31
N LEU A 398 0.72 20.14 -8.25
CA LEU A 398 -0.04 19.86 -7.05
C LEU A 398 -1.54 19.68 -7.35
N ALA A 399 -2.13 20.52 -8.20
CA ALA A 399 -3.51 20.38 -8.67
C ALA A 399 -3.75 19.00 -9.29
N GLY A 400 -2.84 18.55 -10.16
CA GLY A 400 -2.90 17.22 -10.75
C GLY A 400 -2.80 16.09 -9.70
N ILE A 401 -1.95 16.24 -8.70
CA ILE A 401 -1.80 15.28 -7.59
C ILE A 401 -3.10 15.22 -6.76
N ILE A 402 -3.69 16.37 -6.42
CA ILE A 402 -4.93 16.43 -5.63
C ILE A 402 -6.07 15.67 -6.35
N ARG A 403 -6.28 15.90 -7.65
CA ARG A 403 -7.29 15.18 -8.44
C ARG A 403 -7.02 13.67 -8.46
N ARG A 404 -5.77 13.26 -8.69
CA ARG A 404 -5.38 11.85 -8.67
C ARG A 404 -5.58 11.20 -7.30
N ILE A 405 -5.34 11.91 -6.20
CA ILE A 405 -5.62 11.40 -4.84
C ILE A 405 -7.12 11.11 -4.69
N ARG A 406 -8.00 12.02 -5.11
CA ARG A 406 -9.45 11.79 -5.10
C ARG A 406 -9.81 10.52 -5.89
N ASP A 407 -9.32 10.41 -7.11
CA ASP A 407 -9.74 9.38 -8.07
C ASP A 407 -9.13 8.00 -7.74
N GLU A 408 -7.80 7.92 -7.52
CA GLU A 408 -7.10 6.64 -7.34
C GLU A 408 -7.22 6.09 -5.90
N TYR A 409 -7.31 6.97 -4.88
CA TYR A 409 -7.47 6.56 -3.48
C TYR A 409 -8.93 6.59 -3.01
N ASN A 410 -9.87 7.02 -3.88
CA ASN A 410 -11.30 7.19 -3.56
C ASN A 410 -11.46 7.96 -2.23
N CYS A 411 -10.81 9.12 -2.17
CA CYS A 411 -10.66 9.93 -0.97
C CYS A 411 -11.36 11.28 -1.14
N THR A 412 -12.14 11.67 -0.16
CA THR A 412 -12.72 13.03 -0.07
C THR A 412 -11.62 14.01 0.35
N ILE A 413 -11.59 15.19 -0.22
CA ILE A 413 -10.59 16.22 0.08
C ILE A 413 -11.28 17.49 0.54
N LEU A 414 -10.84 18.01 1.69
CA LEU A 414 -11.23 19.32 2.20
C LEU A 414 -10.00 20.23 2.11
N LEU A 415 -10.08 21.22 1.23
CA LEU A 415 -8.98 22.11 0.86
C LEU A 415 -9.20 23.50 1.49
N VAL A 416 -8.21 24.03 2.20
CA VAL A 416 -8.12 25.47 2.48
C VAL A 416 -6.96 26.05 1.73
N GLU A 417 -7.23 27.09 0.98
CA GLU A 417 -6.24 27.79 0.18
C GLU A 417 -6.56 29.27 0.06
N HIS A 418 -5.51 30.05 -0.13
CA HIS A 418 -5.58 31.46 -0.50
C HIS A 418 -5.37 31.66 -2.00
N ASP A 419 -4.74 30.69 -2.67
CA ASP A 419 -4.59 30.69 -4.12
C ASP A 419 -5.94 30.35 -4.78
N MET A 420 -6.64 31.40 -5.22
CA MET A 420 -7.94 31.26 -5.87
C MET A 420 -7.83 30.52 -7.20
N GLY A 421 -6.68 30.59 -7.89
CA GLY A 421 -6.43 29.85 -9.11
C GLY A 421 -6.50 28.34 -8.88
N LEU A 422 -5.79 27.84 -7.86
CA LEU A 422 -5.84 26.45 -7.48
C LEU A 422 -7.25 26.02 -7.03
N VAL A 423 -7.90 26.83 -6.16
CA VAL A 423 -9.24 26.51 -5.66
C VAL A 423 -10.25 26.38 -6.79
N MET A 424 -10.30 27.35 -7.70
CA MET A 424 -11.23 27.36 -8.84
C MET A 424 -10.94 26.23 -9.86
N ASP A 425 -9.68 25.78 -9.92
CA ASP A 425 -9.27 24.68 -10.81
C ASP A 425 -9.67 23.31 -10.26
N VAL A 426 -9.49 23.04 -8.94
CA VAL A 426 -9.60 21.67 -8.41
C VAL A 426 -10.89 21.37 -7.65
N CYS A 427 -11.57 22.38 -7.09
CA CYS A 427 -12.74 22.14 -6.23
C CYS A 427 -14.01 21.86 -7.04
N ASP A 428 -14.81 20.92 -6.55
CA ASP A 428 -16.15 20.64 -7.07
C ASP A 428 -17.17 21.64 -6.49
N ASN A 429 -17.10 21.89 -5.18
CA ASN A 429 -17.87 22.91 -4.45
C ASN A 429 -16.98 23.68 -3.47
N ILE A 430 -17.44 24.89 -3.15
CA ILE A 430 -16.74 25.83 -2.29
C ILE A 430 -17.69 26.41 -1.24
N CYS A 431 -17.23 26.47 0.00
CA CYS A 431 -17.85 27.22 1.08
C CYS A 431 -17.00 28.45 1.39
N ALA A 432 -17.52 29.63 1.07
CA ALA A 432 -16.90 30.89 1.44
C ALA A 432 -17.40 31.33 2.81
N ILE A 433 -16.48 31.70 3.70
CA ILE A 433 -16.79 32.16 5.06
C ILE A 433 -16.19 33.54 5.33
N ALA A 434 -16.93 34.36 6.08
CA ALA A 434 -16.44 35.63 6.59
C ALA A 434 -16.92 35.81 8.04
N PHE A 435 -16.06 36.31 8.92
CA PHE A 435 -16.38 36.56 10.34
C PHE A 435 -17.03 35.35 11.05
N GLY A 436 -16.57 34.15 10.74
CA GLY A 436 -17.07 32.92 11.35
C GLY A 436 -18.44 32.45 10.84
N LYS A 437 -18.97 33.01 9.77
CA LYS A 437 -20.28 32.67 9.20
C LYS A 437 -20.19 32.32 7.74
N LEU A 438 -21.17 31.53 7.26
CA LEU A 438 -21.34 31.26 5.85
C LEU A 438 -21.61 32.54 5.07
N LEU A 439 -20.83 32.79 4.05
CA LEU A 439 -21.02 33.90 3.13
C LEU A 439 -21.69 33.41 1.83
N ALA A 440 -21.11 32.40 1.20
CA ALA A 440 -21.65 31.78 0.01
C ALA A 440 -21.28 30.27 -0.04
N TYR A 441 -22.08 29.48 -0.78
CA TYR A 441 -21.85 28.07 -0.99
C TYR A 441 -22.28 27.71 -2.42
N GLY A 442 -21.44 27.04 -3.17
CA GLY A 442 -21.74 26.60 -4.53
C GLY A 442 -20.52 26.16 -5.32
N THR A 443 -20.71 25.97 -6.60
CA THR A 443 -19.63 25.64 -7.53
C THR A 443 -18.62 26.79 -7.69
N PRO A 444 -17.39 26.55 -8.15
CA PRO A 444 -16.41 27.60 -8.42
C PRO A 444 -16.96 28.76 -9.27
N ALA A 445 -17.76 28.44 -10.29
CA ALA A 445 -18.35 29.42 -11.19
C ALA A 445 -19.42 30.31 -10.51
N GLU A 446 -20.14 29.78 -9.53
CA GLU A 446 -21.12 30.54 -8.72
C GLU A 446 -20.42 31.43 -7.70
N ILE A 447 -19.42 30.88 -7.00
CA ILE A 447 -18.63 31.61 -6.00
C ILE A 447 -17.87 32.78 -6.62
N GLN A 448 -17.32 32.62 -7.83
CA GLN A 448 -16.61 33.69 -8.54
C GLN A 448 -17.50 34.88 -8.87
N LYS A 449 -18.81 34.66 -9.04
CA LYS A 449 -19.79 35.70 -9.38
C LYS A 449 -20.48 36.31 -8.17
N ASP A 450 -20.29 35.71 -7.00
CA ASP A 450 -20.95 36.18 -5.78
C ASP A 450 -20.37 37.55 -5.32
N GLU A 451 -21.22 38.56 -5.29
CA GLU A 451 -20.84 39.95 -4.92
C GLU A 451 -20.31 40.03 -3.49
N GLY A 452 -20.87 39.25 -2.56
CA GLY A 452 -20.43 39.21 -1.18
C GLY A 452 -19.02 38.65 -1.03
N VAL A 453 -18.72 37.57 -1.82
CA VAL A 453 -17.37 36.99 -1.85
C VAL A 453 -16.38 37.99 -2.44
N GLN A 454 -16.73 38.62 -3.57
CA GLN A 454 -15.85 39.62 -4.19
C GLN A 454 -15.55 40.79 -3.22
N GLN A 455 -16.57 41.31 -2.55
CA GLN A 455 -16.42 42.41 -1.56
C GLN A 455 -15.57 41.99 -0.36
N ALA A 456 -15.73 40.76 0.15
CA ALA A 456 -14.95 40.24 1.29
C ALA A 456 -13.46 40.12 1.00
N TYR A 457 -13.10 39.83 -0.28
CA TYR A 457 -11.71 39.76 -0.70
C TYR A 457 -11.12 41.13 -1.10
N LEU A 458 -11.90 41.99 -1.75
CA LEU A 458 -11.46 43.35 -2.11
C LEU A 458 -11.32 44.27 -0.89
N GLY A 459 -12.18 44.08 0.15
CA GLY A 459 -12.10 44.86 1.39
C GLY A 459 -10.97 44.46 2.34
N ALA A 460 -10.36 43.28 2.11
CA ALA A 460 -9.23 42.82 2.92
C ALA A 460 -7.88 43.44 2.47
N ASP A 461 -7.78 43.80 1.20
CA ASP A 461 -6.57 44.47 0.66
C ASP A 461 -6.39 45.91 1.16
N ASP A 462 -7.47 46.58 1.58
CA ASP A 462 -7.42 47.95 2.11
C ASP A 462 -6.98 48.00 3.60
N GLU A 463 -7.15 46.90 4.37
CA GLU A 463 -6.73 46.87 5.80
C GLU A 463 -5.26 46.45 6.00
N GLU A 464 -4.60 45.84 5.01
CA GLU A 464 -3.15 45.52 5.06
C GLU A 464 -2.28 46.72 4.59
N ALA A 465 -2.90 47.82 4.13
CA ALA A 465 -2.20 49.01 3.63
C ALA A 465 -2.17 50.19 4.65
N GLU A 466 -2.76 50.06 5.83
CA GLU A 466 -2.63 50.98 6.95
C GLU A 466 -1.78 50.37 8.10
#